data_068c186460ad7877d5c12da82610e36b
#
_entry.id   068c186460ad7877d5c12da82610e36b
#
_cell.length_a   1.000
_cell.length_b   1.000
_cell.length_c   1.000
_cell.angle_alpha   90.00
_cell.angle_beta   90.00
_cell.angle_gamma   90.00
#
_symmetry.space_group_name_H-M   'P 1'
#
loop_
_entity.id
_entity.type
_entity.pdbx_description
1 polymer ?
#
loop_
_entity_poly.entity_id
_entity_poly.type
_entity_poly.pdbx_seq_one_letter_code
_entity_poly.pdbx_strand_id
1 'polypeptide(L)'
;MVENLKKVEGVKAVIPKINSQSIIKSQGFARGVLAYGIMPDNVKNDLDLRMIAGNNNVEELNSILVGEELAKGMGLKVGQEISLVSAENNEIKLIVRGIFKTGFLEYDTNLAIVPMKTMQISADQGEVATDIWVKTINPQKVENVEKKIISNNVIPHSEYGILDWKMLNQSLLNAVRFEKFVLIAILSLLLLIASFAVSVILNMVVREKIKDIGILKSIGYTNKNIRRIFMIEGLL
;
A
#
# COMPACT_ATOMS: atom_id res chain seq x y z
N MET A 1 23.09 13.34 -6.81
CA MET A 1 22.31 12.13 -6.54
C MET A 1 20.87 12.25 -7.07
N VAL A 2 20.05 13.20 -6.62
CA VAL A 2 18.64 13.37 -7.02
C VAL A 2 18.44 13.40 -8.54
N GLU A 3 19.24 14.20 -9.25
CA GLU A 3 19.16 14.32 -10.72
C GLU A 3 19.49 13.01 -11.46
N ASN A 4 20.40 12.21 -10.91
CA ASN A 4 20.73 10.90 -11.50
C ASN A 4 19.62 9.88 -11.27
N LEU A 5 18.96 9.91 -10.10
CA LEU A 5 17.81 9.07 -9.81
C LEU A 5 16.61 9.38 -10.72
N LYS A 6 16.36 10.66 -11.04
CA LYS A 6 15.29 11.07 -11.96
C LYS A 6 15.46 10.51 -13.38
N LYS A 7 16.72 10.24 -13.80
CA LYS A 7 17.02 9.69 -15.13
C LYS A 7 16.85 8.18 -15.23
N VAL A 8 16.64 7.48 -14.13
CA VAL A 8 16.48 6.02 -14.13
C VAL A 8 15.10 5.68 -14.70
N GLU A 9 15.09 4.82 -15.71
CA GLU A 9 13.87 4.36 -16.36
C GLU A 9 12.95 3.63 -15.35
N GLY A 10 11.69 4.04 -15.29
CA GLY A 10 10.70 3.53 -14.35
C GLY A 10 10.54 4.38 -13.09
N VAL A 11 11.36 5.41 -12.90
CA VAL A 11 11.18 6.42 -11.84
C VAL A 11 10.15 7.44 -12.31
N LYS A 12 9.16 7.75 -11.47
CA LYS A 12 8.13 8.77 -11.70
C LYS A 12 8.50 10.09 -11.05
N ALA A 13 8.97 10.03 -9.79
CA ALA A 13 9.36 11.20 -9.02
C ALA A 13 10.44 10.84 -8.00
N VAL A 14 11.25 11.83 -7.64
CA VAL A 14 12.29 11.72 -6.61
C VAL A 14 12.06 12.86 -5.61
N ILE A 15 11.79 12.50 -4.35
CA ILE A 15 11.38 13.41 -3.29
C ILE A 15 12.41 13.31 -2.16
N PRO A 16 13.40 14.21 -2.12
CA PRO A 16 14.26 14.36 -0.95
C PRO A 16 13.41 14.81 0.23
N LYS A 17 13.65 14.26 1.41
CA LYS A 17 12.95 14.66 2.63
C LYS A 17 13.86 14.62 3.85
N ILE A 18 13.47 15.39 4.85
CA ILE A 18 13.99 15.27 6.22
C ILE A 18 12.90 14.61 7.05
N ASN A 19 13.27 13.55 7.75
CA ASN A 19 12.38 12.85 8.67
C ASN A 19 12.77 13.17 10.09
N SER A 20 11.84 13.72 10.88
CA SER A 20 12.06 14.03 12.30
C SER A 20 10.86 13.62 13.15
N GLN A 21 11.14 12.99 14.27
CA GLN A 21 10.15 12.82 15.32
C GLN A 21 10.03 14.13 16.09
N SER A 22 8.84 14.70 16.11
CA SER A 22 8.58 16.01 16.68
C SER A 22 7.31 15.99 17.53
N ILE A 23 7.09 17.04 18.29
CA ILE A 23 5.88 17.22 19.10
C ILE A 23 5.16 18.48 18.61
N ILE A 24 3.90 18.34 18.23
CA ILE A 24 3.01 19.49 18.01
C ILE A 24 2.39 19.88 19.35
N LYS A 25 2.48 21.18 19.68
CA LYS A 25 1.80 21.79 20.84
C LYS A 25 0.78 22.82 20.34
N SER A 26 -0.43 22.75 20.86
CA SER A 26 -1.50 23.70 20.57
C SER A 26 -2.54 23.71 21.69
N GLN A 27 -2.93 24.90 22.19
CA GLN A 27 -4.00 25.09 23.17
C GLN A 27 -3.94 24.16 24.40
N GLY A 28 -2.74 23.89 24.90
CA GLY A 28 -2.52 22.99 26.06
C GLY A 28 -2.47 21.51 25.71
N PHE A 29 -2.68 21.13 24.48
CA PHE A 29 -2.47 19.74 23.99
C PHE A 29 -1.08 19.59 23.41
N ALA A 30 -0.48 18.42 23.60
CA ALA A 30 0.77 18.02 22.98
C ALA A 30 0.63 16.62 22.38
N ARG A 31 1.13 16.42 21.15
CA ARG A 31 1.08 15.14 20.47
C ARG A 31 2.36 14.89 19.67
N GLY A 32 2.91 13.68 19.79
CA GLY A 32 4.02 13.23 18.97
C GLY A 32 3.60 13.03 17.52
N VAL A 33 4.41 13.49 16.59
CA VAL A 33 4.17 13.40 15.15
C VAL A 33 5.45 13.05 14.41
N LEU A 34 5.30 12.49 13.21
CA LEU A 34 6.36 12.40 12.22
C LEU A 34 6.32 13.68 11.38
N ALA A 35 7.30 14.53 11.52
CA ALA A 35 7.41 15.75 10.74
C ALA A 35 8.30 15.48 9.52
N TYR A 36 7.75 15.69 8.33
CA TYR A 36 8.48 15.57 7.06
C TYR A 36 8.76 16.95 6.50
N GLY A 37 10.06 17.28 6.41
CA GLY A 37 10.53 18.44 5.68
C GLY A 37 10.65 18.11 4.20
N ILE A 38 9.81 18.68 3.36
CA ILE A 38 9.73 18.38 1.91
C ILE A 38 9.79 19.69 1.12
N MET A 39 10.40 19.66 -0.06
CA MET A 39 10.43 20.81 -0.96
C MET A 39 9.00 21.17 -1.41
N PRO A 40 8.61 22.47 -1.45
CA PRO A 40 7.26 22.89 -1.83
C PRO A 40 6.81 22.32 -3.17
N ASP A 41 7.69 22.30 -4.18
CA ASP A 41 7.39 21.75 -5.50
C ASP A 41 7.03 20.26 -5.45
N ASN A 42 7.74 19.46 -4.64
CA ASN A 42 7.42 18.05 -4.46
C ASN A 42 6.10 17.85 -3.69
N VAL A 43 5.78 18.71 -2.71
CA VAL A 43 4.48 18.65 -2.01
C VAL A 43 3.35 18.87 -2.99
N LYS A 44 3.48 19.84 -3.90
CA LYS A 44 2.47 20.24 -4.86
C LYS A 44 2.28 19.24 -6.00
N ASN A 45 3.37 18.70 -6.53
CA ASN A 45 3.37 17.94 -7.79
C ASN A 45 3.49 16.42 -7.58
N ASP A 46 4.18 15.98 -6.52
CA ASP A 46 4.59 14.59 -6.38
C ASP A 46 3.90 13.86 -5.23
N LEU A 47 3.30 14.58 -4.27
CA LEU A 47 2.52 13.96 -3.20
C LEU A 47 1.04 13.91 -3.57
N ASP A 48 0.47 12.71 -3.52
CA ASP A 48 -0.96 12.48 -3.77
C ASP A 48 -1.77 12.79 -2.49
N LEU A 49 -1.79 14.08 -2.08
CA LEU A 49 -2.50 14.54 -0.89
C LEU A 49 -3.91 15.02 -1.28
N ARG A 50 -4.94 14.38 -0.72
CA ARG A 50 -6.31 14.88 -0.83
C ARG A 50 -6.51 15.98 0.22
N MET A 51 -6.60 17.22 -0.18
CA MET A 51 -6.88 18.31 0.74
C MET A 51 -8.34 18.28 1.23
N ILE A 52 -8.52 18.31 2.55
CA ILE A 52 -9.83 18.37 3.23
C ILE A 52 -10.20 19.82 3.54
N ALA A 53 -9.19 20.63 3.95
CA ALA A 53 -9.37 22.06 4.19
C ALA A 53 -8.07 22.78 3.87
N GLY A 54 -8.16 24.07 3.49
CA GLY A 54 -7.01 24.88 3.10
C GLY A 54 -6.41 24.44 1.76
N ASN A 55 -5.11 24.57 1.62
CA ASN A 55 -4.36 24.22 0.42
C ASN A 55 -3.03 23.50 0.76
N ASN A 56 -2.36 22.97 -0.25
CA ASN A 56 -1.07 22.27 -0.10
C ASN A 56 0.15 23.19 -0.31
N ASN A 57 -0.04 24.52 -0.18
CA ASN A 57 1.06 25.46 -0.33
C ASN A 57 1.88 25.54 0.97
N VAL A 58 3.15 25.13 0.87
CA VAL A 58 4.17 25.18 1.94
C VAL A 58 5.37 26.04 1.52
N GLU A 59 5.18 27.05 0.70
CA GLU A 59 6.27 27.95 0.25
C GLU A 59 6.78 28.84 1.39
N GLU A 60 5.89 29.25 2.31
CA GLU A 60 6.28 30.03 3.47
C GLU A 60 6.96 29.14 4.54
N LEU A 61 8.08 29.61 5.09
CA LEU A 61 8.85 28.87 6.10
C LEU A 61 8.07 28.53 7.37
N ASN A 62 7.05 29.32 7.70
CA ASN A 62 6.20 29.12 8.87
C ASN A 62 4.94 28.31 8.56
N SER A 63 4.89 27.55 7.47
CA SER A 63 3.73 26.77 7.08
C SER A 63 3.81 25.32 7.52
N ILE A 64 2.66 24.70 7.81
CA ILE A 64 2.53 23.28 8.10
C ILE A 64 1.24 22.73 7.52
N LEU A 65 1.31 21.52 6.97
CA LEU A 65 0.16 20.68 6.65
C LEU A 65 0.06 19.57 7.68
N VAL A 66 -1.17 19.24 8.10
CA VAL A 66 -1.43 18.20 9.11
C VAL A 66 -2.43 17.18 8.58
N GLY A 67 -2.28 15.92 9.00
CA GLY A 67 -3.23 14.86 8.65
C GLY A 67 -4.62 15.11 9.24
N GLU A 68 -5.66 14.60 8.59
CA GLU A 68 -7.08 14.82 8.99
C GLU A 68 -7.35 14.36 10.43
N GLU A 69 -6.92 13.16 10.78
CA GLU A 69 -7.17 12.59 12.12
C GLU A 69 -6.32 13.27 13.21
N LEU A 70 -5.11 13.73 12.85
CA LEU A 70 -4.29 14.56 13.74
C LEU A 70 -4.99 15.89 14.03
N ALA A 71 -5.50 16.55 12.98
CA ALA A 71 -6.21 17.81 13.14
C ALA A 71 -7.48 17.66 13.98
N LYS A 72 -8.27 16.62 13.76
CA LYS A 72 -9.46 16.31 14.56
C LYS A 72 -9.11 16.05 16.02
N GLY A 73 -8.11 15.21 16.28
CA GLY A 73 -7.70 14.84 17.65
C GLY A 73 -7.17 15.98 18.48
N MET A 74 -6.62 17.02 17.86
CA MET A 74 -6.08 18.21 18.52
C MET A 74 -6.96 19.48 18.34
N GLY A 75 -8.07 19.38 17.62
CA GLY A 75 -8.95 20.53 17.33
C GLY A 75 -8.30 21.60 16.45
N LEU A 76 -7.34 21.22 15.57
CA LEU A 76 -6.60 22.17 14.74
C LEU A 76 -7.45 22.67 13.56
N LYS A 77 -7.29 23.96 13.24
CA LYS A 77 -7.99 24.62 12.12
C LYS A 77 -7.00 25.31 11.20
N VAL A 78 -7.36 25.43 9.93
CA VAL A 78 -6.58 26.22 8.96
C VAL A 78 -6.46 27.66 9.44
N GLY A 79 -5.25 28.23 9.34
CA GLY A 79 -4.90 29.56 9.83
C GLY A 79 -4.48 29.61 11.30
N GLN A 80 -4.59 28.53 12.04
CA GLN A 80 -4.20 28.46 13.45
C GLN A 80 -2.68 28.37 13.59
N GLU A 81 -2.12 29.14 14.55
CA GLU A 81 -0.73 29.02 14.96
C GLU A 81 -0.57 27.83 15.92
N ILE A 82 0.48 27.05 15.71
CA ILE A 82 0.90 25.92 16.53
C ILE A 82 2.41 25.97 16.76
N SER A 83 2.90 25.25 17.76
CA SER A 83 4.34 25.06 17.96
C SER A 83 4.74 23.64 17.57
N LEU A 84 5.80 23.51 16.77
CA LEU A 84 6.47 22.25 16.49
C LEU A 84 7.78 22.21 17.25
N VAL A 85 7.96 21.19 18.09
CA VAL A 85 9.18 20.98 18.88
C VAL A 85 9.92 19.79 18.28
N SER A 86 11.15 20.02 17.84
CA SER A 86 12.01 18.97 17.31
C SER A 86 12.58 18.06 18.41
N ALA A 87 13.23 16.95 18.01
CA ALA A 87 13.91 16.05 18.95
C ALA A 87 15.04 16.75 19.72
N GLU A 88 15.67 17.77 19.11
CA GLU A 88 16.71 18.60 19.70
C GLU A 88 16.16 19.70 20.64
N ASN A 89 14.83 19.66 20.92
CA ASN A 89 14.10 20.63 21.75
C ASN A 89 14.06 22.06 21.17
N ASN A 90 14.24 22.22 19.86
CA ASN A 90 14.04 23.49 19.18
C ASN A 90 12.55 23.69 18.88
N GLU A 91 11.97 24.77 19.37
CA GLU A 91 10.56 25.11 19.18
C GLU A 91 10.41 26.15 18.08
N ILE A 92 9.58 25.83 17.08
CA ILE A 92 9.23 26.74 15.98
C ILE A 92 7.72 26.94 15.92
N LYS A 93 7.31 28.18 15.62
CA LYS A 93 5.90 28.52 15.43
C LYS A 93 5.53 28.40 13.98
N LEU A 94 4.46 27.66 13.71
CA LEU A 94 3.98 27.35 12.36
C LEU A 94 2.48 27.65 12.27
N ILE A 95 2.02 27.99 11.05
CA ILE A 95 0.62 28.24 10.74
C ILE A 95 0.09 27.04 9.93
N VAL A 96 -1.01 26.47 10.36
CA VAL A 96 -1.70 25.39 9.64
C VAL A 96 -2.25 25.93 8.32
N ARG A 97 -1.63 25.59 7.19
CA ARG A 97 -2.06 26.01 5.84
C ARG A 97 -3.06 25.06 5.21
N GLY A 98 -3.03 23.80 5.63
CA GLY A 98 -3.97 22.81 5.12
C GLY A 98 -4.07 21.56 5.97
N ILE A 99 -5.19 20.89 5.82
CA ILE A 99 -5.49 19.59 6.42
C ILE A 99 -5.66 18.61 5.27
N PHE A 100 -4.88 17.53 5.28
CA PHE A 100 -4.86 16.54 4.21
C PHE A 100 -5.30 15.16 4.69
N LYS A 101 -5.68 14.32 3.74
CA LYS A 101 -5.97 12.91 3.91
C LYS A 101 -5.19 12.09 2.90
N THR A 102 -4.50 11.06 3.37
CA THR A 102 -3.78 10.09 2.52
C THR A 102 -4.60 8.83 2.28
N GLY A 103 -5.54 8.51 3.16
CA GLY A 103 -6.28 7.26 3.21
C GLY A 103 -5.59 6.17 4.04
N PHE A 104 -4.38 6.42 4.55
CA PHE A 104 -3.70 5.56 5.52
C PHE A 104 -3.85 6.17 6.91
N LEU A 105 -4.56 5.48 7.79
CA LEU A 105 -4.88 5.98 9.13
C LEU A 105 -3.63 6.41 9.91
N GLU A 106 -2.54 5.68 9.78
CA GLU A 106 -1.28 5.97 10.46
C GLU A 106 -0.70 7.33 10.03
N TYR A 107 -0.69 7.64 8.74
CA TYR A 107 -0.25 8.93 8.24
C TYR A 107 -1.25 10.04 8.57
N ASP A 108 -2.54 9.77 8.39
CA ASP A 108 -3.58 10.75 8.70
C ASP A 108 -3.62 11.14 10.19
N THR A 109 -3.11 10.24 11.08
CA THR A 109 -3.07 10.43 12.53
C THR A 109 -1.78 11.07 13.04
N ASN A 110 -0.64 10.83 12.38
CA ASN A 110 0.67 11.16 12.95
C ASN A 110 1.56 11.99 12.03
N LEU A 111 1.18 12.22 10.76
CA LEU A 111 2.03 12.91 9.80
C LEU A 111 1.76 14.42 9.78
N ALA A 112 2.85 15.19 9.83
CA ALA A 112 2.88 16.61 9.53
C ALA A 112 3.91 16.89 8.43
N ILE A 113 3.61 17.82 7.52
CA ILE A 113 4.50 18.20 6.43
C ILE A 113 4.82 19.68 6.57
N VAL A 114 6.10 19.99 6.55
CA VAL A 114 6.62 21.37 6.63
C VAL A 114 7.59 21.61 5.46
N PRO A 115 7.91 22.87 5.14
CA PRO A 115 8.98 23.15 4.18
C PRO A 115 10.30 22.51 4.60
N MET A 116 11.03 21.89 3.67
CA MET A 116 12.33 21.30 3.96
C MET A 116 13.28 22.28 4.64
N LYS A 117 13.30 23.53 4.17
CA LYS A 117 14.15 24.59 4.73
C LYS A 117 13.84 24.90 6.19
N THR A 118 12.58 24.80 6.59
CA THR A 118 12.16 24.98 7.99
C THR A 118 12.75 23.88 8.89
N MET A 119 12.74 22.64 8.42
CA MET A 119 13.36 21.53 9.17
C MET A 119 14.88 21.65 9.22
N GLN A 120 15.53 22.08 8.13
CA GLN A 120 16.97 22.32 8.10
C GLN A 120 17.41 23.37 9.13
N ILE A 121 16.66 24.47 9.22
CA ILE A 121 16.90 25.52 10.22
C ILE A 121 16.68 25.00 11.64
N SER A 122 15.60 24.22 11.87
CA SER A 122 15.25 23.68 13.18
C SER A 122 16.24 22.64 13.69
N ALA A 123 16.84 21.85 12.80
CA ALA A 123 17.77 20.78 13.15
C ALA A 123 19.24 21.22 13.14
N ASP A 124 19.54 22.46 12.73
CA ASP A 124 20.91 22.98 12.51
C ASP A 124 21.78 22.06 11.62
N GLN A 125 21.16 21.41 10.65
CA GLN A 125 21.78 20.33 9.83
C GLN A 125 22.19 20.78 8.42
N GLY A 126 22.25 22.06 8.12
CA GLY A 126 22.62 22.54 6.79
C GLY A 126 21.68 22.02 5.66
N GLU A 127 22.15 22.00 4.40
CA GLU A 127 21.36 21.57 3.24
C GLU A 127 21.42 20.05 3.02
N VAL A 128 21.02 19.24 4.00
CA VAL A 128 20.98 17.77 3.93
C VAL A 128 19.54 17.26 3.91
N ALA A 129 19.33 16.13 3.25
CA ALA A 129 18.14 15.32 3.35
C ALA A 129 18.50 14.00 4.08
N THR A 130 17.62 13.52 4.97
CA THR A 130 17.86 12.25 5.67
C THR A 130 17.47 11.05 4.81
N ASP A 131 16.46 11.22 3.97
CA ASP A 131 15.91 10.17 3.11
C ASP A 131 15.57 10.72 1.72
N ILE A 132 15.53 9.82 0.75
CA ILE A 132 15.03 10.10 -0.59
C ILE A 132 13.93 9.09 -0.92
N TRP A 133 12.71 9.58 -1.11
CA TRP A 133 11.64 8.76 -1.65
C TRP A 133 11.71 8.72 -3.18
N VAL A 134 11.73 7.52 -3.73
CA VAL A 134 11.66 7.29 -5.17
C VAL A 134 10.29 6.67 -5.50
N LYS A 135 9.43 7.46 -6.14
CA LYS A 135 8.17 6.96 -6.68
C LYS A 135 8.42 6.28 -8.02
N THR A 136 7.89 5.09 -8.20
CA THR A 136 7.98 4.33 -9.45
C THR A 136 6.69 4.43 -10.25
N ILE A 137 6.78 4.33 -11.58
CA ILE A 137 5.63 4.31 -12.49
C ILE A 137 4.77 3.08 -12.20
N ASN A 138 5.40 1.92 -11.94
CA ASN A 138 4.72 0.69 -11.59
C ASN A 138 5.22 0.14 -10.25
N PRO A 139 4.46 0.33 -9.15
CA PRO A 139 4.86 -0.13 -7.82
C PRO A 139 5.04 -1.65 -7.71
N GLN A 140 4.37 -2.45 -8.56
CA GLN A 140 4.49 -3.91 -8.54
C GLN A 140 5.86 -4.39 -9.05
N LYS A 141 6.52 -3.58 -9.89
CA LYS A 141 7.82 -3.89 -10.50
C LYS A 141 8.97 -3.08 -9.87
N VAL A 142 8.84 -2.74 -8.59
CA VAL A 142 9.83 -1.92 -7.87
C VAL A 142 11.23 -2.54 -7.90
N GLU A 143 11.33 -3.88 -7.81
CA GLU A 143 12.61 -4.57 -7.85
C GLU A 143 13.41 -4.35 -9.15
N ASN A 144 12.71 -4.12 -10.27
CA ASN A 144 13.37 -3.81 -11.54
C ASN A 144 14.02 -2.42 -11.53
N VAL A 145 13.36 -1.45 -10.87
CA VAL A 145 13.89 -0.09 -10.72
C VAL A 145 15.07 -0.11 -9.75
N GLU A 146 14.94 -0.82 -8.64
CA GLU A 146 16.02 -1.03 -7.67
C GLU A 146 17.27 -1.61 -8.35
N LYS A 147 17.13 -2.71 -9.11
CA LYS A 147 18.23 -3.31 -9.87
C LYS A 147 18.89 -2.33 -10.81
N LYS A 148 18.13 -1.44 -11.49
CA LYS A 148 18.67 -0.42 -12.38
C LYS A 148 19.44 0.67 -11.60
N ILE A 149 18.94 1.09 -10.44
CA ILE A 149 19.64 2.04 -9.56
C ILE A 149 20.98 1.45 -9.12
N ILE A 150 20.98 0.19 -8.74
CA ILE A 150 22.17 -0.55 -8.31
C ILE A 150 23.16 -0.74 -9.48
N SER A 151 22.71 -1.31 -10.60
CA SER A 151 23.57 -1.66 -11.72
C SER A 151 24.21 -0.43 -12.39
N ASN A 152 23.51 0.70 -12.41
CA ASN A 152 24.02 1.95 -12.97
C ASN A 152 24.88 2.74 -11.99
N ASN A 153 25.14 2.21 -10.81
CA ASN A 153 25.94 2.84 -9.75
C ASN A 153 25.49 4.29 -9.44
N VAL A 154 24.15 4.52 -9.47
CA VAL A 154 23.56 5.85 -9.31
C VAL A 154 23.76 6.37 -7.89
N ILE A 155 23.84 5.45 -6.91
CA ILE A 155 24.11 5.73 -5.49
C ILE A 155 25.28 4.86 -5.00
N PRO A 156 26.18 5.40 -4.15
CA PRO A 156 27.24 4.62 -3.53
C PRO A 156 26.63 3.59 -2.56
N HIS A 157 26.81 2.31 -2.88
CA HIS A 157 26.23 1.22 -2.04
C HIS A 157 26.80 1.14 -0.62
N SER A 158 27.97 1.70 -0.38
CA SER A 158 28.61 1.69 0.93
C SER A 158 27.98 2.66 1.93
N GLU A 159 27.20 3.64 1.45
CA GLU A 159 26.71 4.74 2.29
C GLU A 159 25.18 4.76 2.43
N TYR A 160 24.45 4.12 1.50
CA TYR A 160 22.98 4.20 1.44
C TYR A 160 22.34 2.82 1.34
N GLY A 161 21.32 2.58 2.16
CA GLY A 161 20.43 1.43 2.04
C GLY A 161 19.25 1.74 1.13
N ILE A 162 18.88 0.79 0.27
CA ILE A 162 17.65 0.84 -0.51
C ILE A 162 16.62 -0.04 0.19
N LEU A 163 15.46 0.53 0.48
CA LEU A 163 14.33 -0.19 1.07
C LEU A 163 13.11 -0.02 0.16
N ASP A 164 12.60 -1.10 -0.36
CA ASP A 164 11.35 -1.08 -1.11
C ASP A 164 10.13 -1.24 -0.19
N TRP A 165 8.95 -0.89 -0.71
CA TRP A 165 7.73 -0.99 0.06
C TRP A 165 7.35 -2.44 0.43
N LYS A 166 7.80 -3.44 -0.35
CA LYS A 166 7.56 -4.86 -0.07
C LYS A 166 8.40 -5.32 1.11
N MET A 167 9.66 -4.87 1.18
CA MET A 167 10.53 -5.15 2.32
C MET A 167 9.98 -4.53 3.60
N LEU A 168 9.54 -3.27 3.53
CA LEU A 168 8.94 -2.58 4.68
C LEU A 168 7.64 -3.23 5.18
N ASN A 169 6.87 -3.86 4.28
CA ASN A 169 5.59 -4.50 4.60
C ASN A 169 5.65 -6.03 4.52
N GLN A 170 6.83 -6.64 4.68
CA GLN A 170 7.01 -8.08 4.47
C GLN A 170 6.15 -8.95 5.38
N SER A 171 5.98 -8.56 6.64
CA SER A 171 5.12 -9.28 7.59
C SER A 171 3.66 -9.27 7.15
N LEU A 172 3.15 -8.12 6.70
CA LEU A 172 1.81 -7.98 6.16
C LEU A 172 1.63 -8.83 4.88
N LEU A 173 2.58 -8.77 3.96
CA LEU A 173 2.55 -9.56 2.73
C LEU A 173 2.58 -11.07 3.02
N ASN A 174 3.34 -11.50 4.02
CA ASN A 174 3.38 -12.89 4.45
C ASN A 174 2.04 -13.33 5.07
N ALA A 175 1.41 -12.49 5.89
CA ALA A 175 0.08 -12.75 6.45
C ALA A 175 -0.98 -12.93 5.34
N VAL A 176 -0.99 -12.04 4.34
CA VAL A 176 -1.91 -12.13 3.19
C VAL A 176 -1.64 -13.41 2.35
N ARG A 177 -0.37 -13.79 2.17
CA ARG A 177 -0.03 -15.05 1.49
C ARG A 177 -0.53 -16.28 2.26
N PHE A 178 -0.37 -16.28 3.57
CA PHE A 178 -0.86 -17.35 4.42
C PHE A 178 -2.38 -17.45 4.39
N GLU A 179 -3.10 -16.32 4.49
CA GLU A 179 -4.56 -16.26 4.36
C GLU A 179 -5.02 -16.85 3.02
N LYS A 180 -4.39 -16.45 1.92
CA LYS A 180 -4.67 -17.00 0.59
C LYS A 180 -4.46 -18.51 0.52
N PHE A 181 -3.40 -19.02 1.14
CA PHE A 181 -3.15 -20.46 1.20
C PHE A 181 -4.26 -21.19 1.95
N VAL A 182 -4.69 -20.67 3.10
CA VAL A 182 -5.80 -21.25 3.89
C VAL A 182 -7.09 -21.27 3.09
N LEU A 183 -7.43 -20.16 2.41
CA LEU A 183 -8.62 -20.09 1.56
C LEU A 183 -8.58 -21.13 0.42
N ILE A 184 -7.46 -21.28 -0.25
CA ILE A 184 -7.28 -22.30 -1.30
C ILE A 184 -7.46 -23.71 -0.74
N ALA A 185 -6.91 -23.99 0.45
CA ALA A 185 -7.07 -25.30 1.09
C ALA A 185 -8.53 -25.61 1.44
N ILE A 186 -9.26 -24.64 2.00
CA ILE A 186 -10.70 -24.78 2.32
C ILE A 186 -11.52 -25.00 1.04
N LEU A 187 -11.30 -24.18 -0.01
CA LEU A 187 -12.00 -24.34 -1.29
C LEU A 187 -11.71 -25.68 -1.95
N SER A 188 -10.46 -26.17 -1.87
CA SER A 188 -10.08 -27.50 -2.37
C SER A 188 -10.81 -28.63 -1.62
N LEU A 189 -10.94 -28.51 -0.31
CA LEU A 189 -11.68 -29.47 0.52
C LEU A 189 -13.16 -29.48 0.17
N LEU A 190 -13.79 -28.30 0.02
CA LEU A 190 -15.18 -28.17 -0.40
C LEU A 190 -15.42 -28.80 -1.78
N LEU A 191 -14.51 -28.58 -2.73
CA LEU A 191 -14.57 -29.18 -4.07
C LEU A 191 -14.47 -30.72 -3.99
N LEU A 192 -13.61 -31.24 -3.13
CA LEU A 192 -13.49 -32.68 -2.87
C LEU A 192 -14.82 -33.25 -2.34
N ILE A 193 -15.42 -32.64 -1.32
CA ILE A 193 -16.69 -33.08 -0.74
C ILE A 193 -17.80 -33.06 -1.80
N ALA A 194 -17.89 -31.98 -2.59
CA ALA A 194 -18.86 -31.89 -3.68
C ALA A 194 -18.65 -33.01 -4.72
N SER A 195 -17.41 -33.33 -5.10
CA SER A 195 -17.08 -34.40 -6.02
C SER A 195 -17.51 -35.78 -5.50
N PHE A 196 -17.33 -36.03 -4.20
CA PHE A 196 -17.84 -37.27 -3.58
C PHE A 196 -19.36 -37.33 -3.60
N ALA A 197 -20.04 -36.24 -3.25
CA ALA A 197 -21.51 -36.19 -3.28
C ALA A 197 -22.08 -36.51 -4.69
N VAL A 198 -21.51 -35.87 -5.72
CA VAL A 198 -21.87 -36.15 -7.12
C VAL A 198 -21.60 -37.60 -7.49
N SER A 199 -20.47 -38.15 -7.07
CA SER A 199 -20.11 -39.56 -7.33
C SER A 199 -21.12 -40.54 -6.70
N VAL A 200 -21.57 -40.27 -5.47
CA VAL A 200 -22.58 -41.08 -4.77
C VAL A 200 -23.91 -41.05 -5.51
N ILE A 201 -24.38 -39.85 -5.92
CA ILE A 201 -25.63 -39.67 -6.67
C ILE A 201 -25.54 -40.42 -8.01
N LEU A 202 -24.47 -40.26 -8.77
CA LEU A 202 -24.28 -40.94 -10.03
C LEU A 202 -24.30 -42.48 -9.85
N ASN A 203 -23.63 -43.01 -8.83
CA ASN A 203 -23.69 -44.44 -8.53
C ASN A 203 -25.11 -44.92 -8.20
N MET A 204 -25.91 -44.12 -7.49
CA MET A 204 -27.28 -44.43 -7.18
C MET A 204 -28.15 -44.49 -8.45
N VAL A 205 -28.06 -43.48 -9.29
CA VAL A 205 -28.77 -43.41 -10.60
C VAL A 205 -28.38 -44.60 -11.50
N VAL A 206 -27.09 -44.94 -11.60
CA VAL A 206 -26.67 -46.09 -12.39
C VAL A 206 -27.28 -47.41 -11.84
N ARG A 207 -27.32 -47.58 -10.50
CA ARG A 207 -27.91 -48.76 -9.87
C ARG A 207 -29.42 -48.88 -10.13
N GLU A 208 -30.15 -47.78 -10.10
CA GLU A 208 -31.58 -47.77 -10.46
C GLU A 208 -31.83 -48.19 -11.92
N LYS A 209 -30.94 -47.77 -12.81
CA LYS A 209 -31.04 -48.07 -14.26
C LYS A 209 -30.43 -49.41 -14.70
N ILE A 210 -29.88 -50.22 -13.75
CA ILE A 210 -29.24 -51.50 -14.08
C ILE A 210 -30.18 -52.44 -14.83
N LYS A 211 -31.47 -52.51 -14.49
CA LYS A 211 -32.47 -53.33 -15.17
C LYS A 211 -32.66 -52.87 -16.61
N ASP A 212 -32.77 -51.60 -16.86
CA ASP A 212 -32.96 -51.00 -18.21
C ASP A 212 -31.74 -51.24 -19.05
N ILE A 213 -30.53 -51.08 -18.48
CA ILE A 213 -29.26 -51.40 -19.15
C ILE A 213 -29.19 -52.92 -19.53
N GLY A 214 -29.68 -53.81 -18.66
CA GLY A 214 -29.76 -55.25 -18.93
C GLY A 214 -30.70 -55.58 -20.10
N ILE A 215 -31.87 -54.94 -20.14
CA ILE A 215 -32.80 -55.08 -21.24
C ILE A 215 -32.23 -54.61 -22.59
N LEU A 216 -31.65 -53.41 -22.61
CA LEU A 216 -30.98 -52.88 -23.80
C LEU A 216 -29.84 -53.76 -24.30
N LYS A 217 -29.06 -54.36 -23.41
CA LYS A 217 -28.03 -55.33 -23.77
C LYS A 217 -28.58 -56.63 -24.37
N SER A 218 -29.65 -57.14 -23.82
CA SER A 218 -30.30 -58.37 -24.36
C SER A 218 -30.87 -58.21 -25.77
N ILE A 219 -31.26 -56.98 -26.14
CA ILE A 219 -31.72 -56.58 -27.49
C ILE A 219 -30.55 -56.29 -28.46
N GLY A 220 -29.28 -56.39 -27.98
CA GLY A 220 -28.12 -56.25 -28.84
C GLY A 220 -27.45 -54.89 -28.87
N TYR A 221 -27.82 -53.98 -27.96
CA TYR A 221 -27.14 -52.66 -27.86
C TYR A 221 -25.73 -52.80 -27.37
N THR A 222 -24.79 -52.10 -28.01
CA THR A 222 -23.39 -52.08 -27.61
C THR A 222 -23.18 -51.16 -26.43
N ASN A 223 -22.13 -51.41 -25.64
CA ASN A 223 -21.78 -50.51 -24.49
C ASN A 223 -21.61 -49.03 -24.90
N LYS A 224 -21.20 -48.80 -26.15
CA LYS A 224 -20.99 -47.44 -26.68
C LYS A 224 -22.35 -46.71 -26.92
N ASN A 225 -23.36 -47.45 -27.38
CA ASN A 225 -24.70 -46.91 -27.61
C ASN A 225 -25.40 -46.62 -26.29
N ILE A 226 -25.30 -47.53 -25.33
CA ILE A 226 -25.86 -47.35 -23.97
C ILE A 226 -25.25 -46.12 -23.32
N ARG A 227 -23.91 -45.95 -23.35
CA ARG A 227 -23.27 -44.76 -22.83
C ARG A 227 -23.77 -43.46 -23.48
N ARG A 228 -24.00 -43.44 -24.77
CA ARG A 228 -24.57 -42.29 -25.50
C ARG A 228 -25.95 -41.91 -25.00
N ILE A 229 -26.84 -42.91 -24.81
CA ILE A 229 -28.20 -42.69 -24.31
C ILE A 229 -28.13 -41.98 -22.93
N PHE A 230 -27.35 -42.53 -21.98
CA PHE A 230 -27.23 -41.94 -20.66
C PHE A 230 -26.49 -40.59 -20.61
N MET A 231 -25.59 -40.30 -21.55
CA MET A 231 -25.00 -38.97 -21.67
C MET A 231 -26.01 -37.94 -22.18
N ILE A 232 -26.91 -38.28 -23.07
CA ILE A 232 -27.95 -37.39 -23.55
C ILE A 232 -29.02 -37.15 -22.48
N GLU A 233 -29.44 -38.22 -21.76
CA GLU A 233 -30.38 -38.13 -20.64
C GLU A 233 -29.85 -37.23 -19.50
N GLY A 234 -28.56 -37.24 -19.26
CA GLY A 234 -27.93 -36.39 -18.22
C GLY A 234 -27.66 -34.93 -18.67
N LEU A 235 -27.88 -34.60 -19.93
CA LEU A 235 -27.76 -33.23 -20.49
C LEU A 235 -29.11 -32.50 -20.56
N LEU A 236 -30.23 -33.21 -20.46
CA LEU A 236 -31.61 -32.71 -20.42
C LEU A 236 -32.07 -32.46 -18.98
#